data_2cb81faaf7b6a3164e13f68a4a170846
#
_entry.id   2cb81faaf7b6a3164e13f68a4a170846
#
_cell.length_a   1.000
_cell.length_b   1.000
_cell.length_c   1.000
_cell.angle_alpha   90.00
_cell.angle_beta   90.00
_cell.angle_gamma   90.00
#
_symmetry.space_group_name_H-M   'P 1'
#
loop_
_entity.id
_entity.type
_entity.pdbx_description
1 polymer ?
#
loop_
_entity_poly.entity_id
_entity_poly.type
_entity_poly.pdbx_seq_one_letter_code
_entity_poly.pdbx_strand_id
1 'polypeptide(L)'
;MLLQPDMPYTEFRPDFRLQQFVECYWCVKSTTQHSSFRPVFPDACSDIIFNFSVPLLYDEHGTISLNTFQSFYVGIQTAPIFTKAGGVTDLLGIRFKNQGAWRFLRRPLAEFSNRTASLKELDEGDLHNLTEQLAFLSVSERIKIIGLRLLARLGNEPGWDMADQFFSSPSGSIQGFCRANNLSERTLERRSRERLGVSPKMYQRIVRFRRASGKLSGFDGSLMEFAWDMGYYDHAHLAKDFREFGHFLPSSLIH
;
A
#
# COMPACT_ATOMS: atom_id res chain seq x y z
N MET A 1 -1.10 2.47 -9.16
CA MET A 1 -0.66 3.76 -8.58
C MET A 1 -0.74 4.80 -9.67
N LEU A 2 -1.56 5.84 -9.52
CA LEU A 2 -1.54 7.00 -10.41
C LEU A 2 -0.27 7.80 -10.09
N LEU A 3 0.84 7.40 -10.68
CA LEU A 3 2.12 8.08 -10.56
C LEU A 3 2.09 9.34 -11.42
N GLN A 4 2.42 10.46 -10.80
CA GLN A 4 2.66 11.68 -11.54
C GLN A 4 4.02 11.57 -12.24
N PRO A 5 4.13 12.01 -13.51
CA PRO A 5 5.30 11.76 -14.38
C PRO A 5 6.62 12.42 -13.92
N ASP A 6 6.59 13.27 -12.88
CA ASP A 6 7.72 14.14 -12.54
C ASP A 6 8.64 13.64 -11.41
N MET A 7 8.38 12.48 -10.82
CA MET A 7 9.33 11.86 -9.87
C MET A 7 9.88 10.57 -10.45
N PRO A 8 11.19 10.38 -10.47
CA PRO A 8 11.81 9.14 -10.91
C PRO A 8 11.50 8.03 -9.89
N TYR A 9 10.37 7.38 -10.11
CA TYR A 9 9.91 6.22 -9.38
C TYR A 9 10.30 4.96 -10.14
N THR A 10 10.95 4.04 -9.45
CA THR A 10 11.37 2.76 -10.04
C THR A 10 10.94 1.62 -9.16
N GLU A 11 10.35 0.59 -9.76
CA GLU A 11 9.98 -0.64 -9.06
C GLU A 11 10.95 -1.78 -9.36
N PHE A 12 11.19 -2.61 -8.35
CA PHE A 12 12.05 -3.79 -8.43
C PHE A 12 11.28 -5.01 -7.96
N ARG A 13 11.39 -6.08 -8.72
CA ARG A 13 10.70 -7.33 -8.41
C ARG A 13 11.36 -8.02 -7.19
N PRO A 14 10.58 -8.50 -6.21
CA PRO A 14 11.13 -9.27 -5.10
C PRO A 14 11.54 -10.70 -5.51
N ASP A 15 12.37 -11.32 -4.67
CA ASP A 15 12.66 -12.76 -4.76
C ASP A 15 11.34 -13.57 -4.86
N PHE A 16 11.34 -14.65 -5.65
CA PHE A 16 10.12 -15.43 -5.92
C PHE A 16 9.44 -15.93 -4.63
N ARG A 17 10.20 -16.23 -3.56
CA ARG A 17 9.71 -16.66 -2.25
C ARG A 17 8.96 -15.55 -1.52
N LEU A 18 9.25 -14.29 -1.81
CA LEU A 18 8.59 -13.11 -1.22
C LEU A 18 7.39 -12.63 -2.03
N GLN A 19 7.25 -13.04 -3.30
CA GLN A 19 6.25 -12.50 -4.23
C GLN A 19 4.80 -12.71 -3.82
N GLN A 20 4.52 -13.64 -2.91
CA GLN A 20 3.16 -13.78 -2.36
C GLN A 20 2.80 -12.71 -1.32
N PHE A 21 3.79 -12.03 -0.71
CA PHE A 21 3.63 -11.05 0.36
C PHE A 21 4.08 -9.65 -0.03
N VAL A 22 5.14 -9.56 -0.85
CA VAL A 22 5.73 -8.31 -1.31
C VAL A 22 5.33 -8.11 -2.77
N GLU A 23 4.69 -6.98 -3.06
CA GLU A 23 4.34 -6.60 -4.43
C GLU A 23 5.58 -6.16 -5.21
N CYS A 24 6.30 -5.20 -4.64
CA CYS A 24 7.56 -4.71 -5.19
C CYS A 24 8.43 -4.05 -4.09
N TYR A 25 9.71 -3.86 -4.37
CA TYR A 25 10.48 -2.78 -3.79
C TYR A 25 10.34 -1.57 -4.70
N TRP A 26 10.27 -0.38 -4.14
CA TRP A 26 10.23 0.83 -4.95
C TRP A 26 11.25 1.84 -4.44
N CYS A 27 11.79 2.64 -5.32
CA CYS A 27 12.63 3.76 -4.94
C CYS A 27 12.19 5.05 -5.61
N VAL A 28 12.41 6.15 -4.91
CA VAL A 28 12.27 7.51 -5.42
C VAL A 28 13.58 8.21 -5.16
N LYS A 29 14.27 8.64 -6.23
CA LYS A 29 15.45 9.49 -6.16
C LYS A 29 15.23 10.75 -6.99
N SER A 30 15.35 11.91 -6.36
CA SER A 30 15.23 13.20 -7.03
C SER A 30 16.22 14.19 -6.46
N THR A 31 16.86 14.95 -7.33
CA THR A 31 17.73 16.08 -6.96
C THR A 31 16.97 17.41 -6.96
N THR A 32 15.73 17.42 -7.45
CA THR A 32 14.89 18.61 -7.54
C THR A 32 13.99 18.74 -6.32
N GLN A 33 13.89 19.96 -5.82
CA GLN A 33 12.94 20.29 -4.76
C GLN A 33 11.51 20.33 -5.32
N HIS A 34 10.61 19.59 -4.69
CA HIS A 34 9.19 19.67 -5.01
C HIS A 34 8.49 20.58 -4.02
N SER A 35 7.98 21.71 -4.51
CA SER A 35 7.37 22.75 -3.69
C SER A 35 5.91 22.45 -3.28
N SER A 36 5.25 21.52 -3.96
CA SER A 36 3.83 21.20 -3.74
C SER A 36 3.63 19.84 -3.06
N PHE A 37 2.56 19.75 -2.27
CA PHE A 37 2.07 18.46 -1.78
C PHE A 37 1.54 17.61 -2.94
N ARG A 38 1.82 16.31 -2.88
CA ARG A 38 1.38 15.33 -3.88
C ARG A 38 0.51 14.27 -3.24
N PRO A 39 -0.66 13.97 -3.84
CA PRO A 39 -1.54 12.95 -3.32
C PRO A 39 -0.96 11.54 -3.57
N VAL A 40 -1.09 10.68 -2.57
CA VAL A 40 -0.90 9.23 -2.67
C VAL A 40 -2.26 8.61 -2.39
N PHE A 41 -2.82 7.95 -3.40
CA PHE A 41 -4.17 7.40 -3.32
C PHE A 41 -4.17 6.01 -2.66
N PRO A 42 -5.27 5.63 -1.99
CA PRO A 42 -5.47 4.28 -1.48
C PRO A 42 -5.28 3.21 -2.57
N ASP A 43 -4.48 2.20 -2.27
CA ASP A 43 -4.15 1.13 -3.21
C ASP A 43 -4.25 -0.28 -2.61
N ALA A 44 -4.79 -0.40 -1.40
CA ALA A 44 -4.91 -1.64 -0.63
C ALA A 44 -3.57 -2.28 -0.25
N CYS A 45 -2.48 -1.53 -0.36
CA CYS A 45 -1.15 -1.94 0.07
C CYS A 45 -0.75 -1.20 1.35
N SER A 46 0.22 -1.75 2.05
CA SER A 46 0.94 -1.10 3.12
C SER A 46 2.42 -1.10 2.80
N ASP A 47 3.15 -0.12 3.30
CA ASP A 47 4.56 0.05 2.97
C ASP A 47 5.44 0.12 4.23
N ILE A 48 6.65 -0.42 4.16
CA ILE A 48 7.77 0.03 5.02
C ILE A 48 8.64 0.94 4.18
N ILE A 49 8.86 2.16 4.66
CA ILE A 49 9.61 3.21 3.96
C ILE A 49 10.88 3.53 4.73
N PHE A 50 12.01 3.52 4.04
CA PHE A 50 13.32 3.98 4.54
C PHE A 50 13.61 5.34 3.90
N ASN A 51 13.86 6.36 4.74
CA ASN A 51 14.23 7.68 4.27
C ASN A 51 15.74 7.90 4.48
N PHE A 52 16.48 8.07 3.40
CA PHE A 52 17.93 8.32 3.38
C PHE A 52 18.29 9.78 3.11
N SER A 53 17.30 10.65 2.99
CA SER A 53 17.47 12.03 2.56
C SER A 53 16.85 13.03 3.53
N VAL A 54 16.54 14.22 3.06
CA VAL A 54 15.88 15.26 3.86
C VAL A 54 14.52 14.80 4.39
N PRO A 55 14.00 15.43 5.46
CA PRO A 55 12.70 15.09 5.98
C PRO A 55 11.60 15.17 4.93
N LEU A 56 10.73 14.16 4.90
CA LEU A 56 9.53 14.09 4.09
C LEU A 56 8.33 14.46 4.97
N LEU A 57 7.59 15.47 4.58
CA LEU A 57 6.30 15.79 5.20
C LEU A 57 5.25 14.82 4.66
N TYR A 58 4.49 14.25 5.56
CA TYR A 58 3.56 13.18 5.27
C TYR A 58 2.28 13.41 6.08
N ASP A 59 1.22 13.68 5.46
CA ASP A 59 -0.20 13.74 5.81
C ASP A 59 -0.88 14.92 5.10
N GLU A 60 -2.19 15.05 5.28
CA GLU A 60 -2.98 16.11 4.66
C GLU A 60 -2.57 17.53 5.12
N HIS A 61 -2.02 17.64 6.32
CA HIS A 61 -1.62 18.92 6.92
C HIS A 61 -0.10 19.12 7.00
N GLY A 62 0.69 18.14 6.57
CA GLY A 62 2.15 18.16 6.65
C GLY A 62 2.68 18.14 8.09
N THR A 63 1.90 17.55 9.02
CA THR A 63 2.24 17.52 10.46
C THR A 63 3.16 16.37 10.83
N ILE A 64 3.15 15.28 10.05
CA ILE A 64 4.04 14.14 10.27
C ILE A 64 5.30 14.32 9.43
N SER A 65 6.44 14.36 10.10
CA SER A 65 7.76 14.40 9.45
C SER A 65 8.44 13.04 9.55
N LEU A 66 8.74 12.45 8.39
CA LEU A 66 9.59 11.28 8.28
C LEU A 66 11.05 11.76 8.16
N ASN A 67 11.77 11.77 9.29
CA ASN A 67 13.10 12.35 9.34
C ASN A 67 14.14 11.52 8.57
N THR A 68 15.30 12.13 8.32
CA THR A 68 16.46 11.48 7.71
C THR A 68 16.91 10.27 8.54
N PHE A 69 17.27 9.19 7.87
CA PHE A 69 17.72 7.93 8.47
C PHE A 69 16.68 7.28 9.41
N GLN A 70 15.41 7.53 9.15
CA GLN A 70 14.31 6.85 9.82
C GLN A 70 13.57 5.92 8.88
N SER A 71 12.93 4.93 9.47
CA SER A 71 12.10 3.97 8.77
C SER A 71 10.72 3.86 9.42
N PHE A 72 9.70 3.72 8.58
CA PHE A 72 8.31 3.82 8.96
C PHE A 72 7.49 2.71 8.34
N TYR A 73 6.51 2.23 9.07
CA TYR A 73 5.41 1.46 8.53
C TYR A 73 4.24 2.38 8.24
N VAL A 74 3.70 2.26 7.04
CA VAL A 74 2.50 2.96 6.58
C VAL A 74 1.41 1.93 6.37
N GLY A 75 0.37 1.97 7.19
CA GLY A 75 -0.76 1.06 7.08
C GLY A 75 -1.64 1.34 5.86
N ILE A 76 -2.59 0.46 5.58
CA ILE A 76 -3.55 0.65 4.48
C ILE A 76 -4.31 1.96 4.70
N GLN A 77 -4.30 2.82 3.68
CA GLN A 77 -5.01 4.08 3.67
C GLN A 77 -6.43 3.89 3.12
N THR A 78 -7.40 4.61 3.67
CA THR A 78 -8.80 4.64 3.22
C THR A 78 -9.22 6.02 2.69
N ALA A 79 -8.28 6.96 2.65
CA ALA A 79 -8.39 8.28 2.06
C ALA A 79 -7.03 8.68 1.45
N PRO A 80 -6.97 9.64 0.53
CA PRO A 80 -5.71 10.15 0.02
C PRO A 80 -4.87 10.75 1.14
N ILE A 81 -3.56 10.52 1.06
CA ILE A 81 -2.58 11.21 1.88
C ILE A 81 -1.73 12.10 0.98
N PHE A 82 -1.12 13.13 1.56
CA PHE A 82 -0.33 14.08 0.82
C PHE A 82 1.12 14.04 1.32
N THR A 83 2.06 14.01 0.38
CA THR A 83 3.49 13.99 0.69
C THR A 83 4.19 15.18 0.05
N LYS A 84 5.20 15.73 0.75
CA LYS A 84 6.03 16.81 0.24
C LYS A 84 7.46 16.60 0.69
N ALA A 85 8.39 16.59 -0.27
CA ALA A 85 9.82 16.57 0.00
C ALA A 85 10.40 17.98 -0.07
N GLY A 86 11.11 18.39 0.97
CA GLY A 86 11.72 19.72 1.07
C GLY A 86 13.04 19.89 0.30
N GLY A 87 13.50 18.87 -0.43
CA GLY A 87 14.79 18.89 -1.12
C GLY A 87 15.11 17.57 -1.83
N VAL A 88 16.38 17.21 -1.85
CA VAL A 88 16.84 15.93 -2.42
C VAL A 88 16.11 14.77 -1.77
N THR A 89 15.57 13.88 -2.58
CA THR A 89 14.79 12.71 -2.13
C THR A 89 15.56 11.43 -2.44
N ASP A 90 15.75 10.58 -1.45
CA ASP A 90 16.25 9.19 -1.58
C ASP A 90 15.42 8.31 -0.63
N LEU A 91 14.39 7.68 -1.18
CA LEU A 91 13.48 6.79 -0.47
C LEU A 91 13.57 5.39 -1.05
N LEU A 92 13.48 4.38 -0.20
CA LEU A 92 13.27 3.00 -0.58
C LEU A 92 12.08 2.46 0.18
N GLY A 93 11.12 1.86 -0.52
CA GLY A 93 9.95 1.23 0.09
C GLY A 93 9.88 -0.26 -0.18
N ILE A 94 9.30 -0.97 0.78
CA ILE A 94 8.83 -2.34 0.63
C ILE A 94 7.32 -2.25 0.56
N ARG A 95 6.72 -2.54 -0.60
CA ARG A 95 5.27 -2.58 -0.75
C ARG A 95 4.76 -3.98 -0.47
N PHE A 96 3.95 -4.09 0.56
CA PHE A 96 3.27 -5.32 0.90
C PHE A 96 1.89 -5.39 0.26
N LYS A 97 1.52 -6.58 -0.20
CA LYS A 97 0.18 -6.89 -0.66
C LYS A 97 -0.47 -7.95 0.23
N ASN A 98 -1.78 -8.04 0.17
CA ASN A 98 -2.55 -8.99 0.97
C ASN A 98 -2.17 -8.84 2.46
N GLN A 99 -1.93 -9.94 3.17
CA GLN A 99 -1.49 -9.95 4.57
C GLN A 99 0.05 -9.89 4.75
N GLY A 100 0.80 -9.45 3.73
CA GLY A 100 2.26 -9.47 3.75
C GLY A 100 2.85 -8.73 4.95
N ALA A 101 2.43 -7.51 5.21
CA ALA A 101 2.94 -6.75 6.35
C ALA A 101 2.70 -7.48 7.69
N TRP A 102 1.52 -8.07 7.89
CA TRP A 102 1.21 -8.85 9.09
C TRP A 102 2.17 -10.04 9.26
N ARG A 103 2.52 -10.72 8.18
CA ARG A 103 3.47 -11.84 8.21
C ARG A 103 4.86 -11.43 8.72
N PHE A 104 5.32 -10.26 8.32
CA PHE A 104 6.67 -9.79 8.68
C PHE A 104 6.71 -9.04 10.00
N LEU A 105 5.68 -8.24 10.32
CA LEU A 105 5.60 -7.49 11.56
C LEU A 105 5.07 -8.32 12.74
N ARG A 106 4.44 -9.48 12.48
CA ARG A 106 3.93 -10.45 13.48
C ARG A 106 3.06 -9.83 14.56
N ARG A 107 2.26 -8.82 14.19
CA ARG A 107 1.39 -8.08 15.09
C ARG A 107 0.07 -7.71 14.43
N PRO A 108 -1.01 -7.51 15.19
CA PRO A 108 -2.26 -6.99 14.66
C PRO A 108 -2.06 -5.61 14.02
N LEU A 109 -2.65 -5.41 12.82
CA LEU A 109 -2.51 -4.16 12.07
C LEU A 109 -3.72 -3.22 12.21
N ALA A 110 -4.72 -3.58 13.04
CA ALA A 110 -5.97 -2.82 13.18
C ALA A 110 -5.75 -1.35 13.59
N GLU A 111 -4.74 -1.08 14.41
CA GLU A 111 -4.41 0.26 14.90
C GLU A 111 -3.64 1.13 13.89
N PHE A 112 -3.17 0.53 12.78
CA PHE A 112 -2.33 1.22 11.78
C PHE A 112 -3.07 1.62 10.51
N SER A 113 -4.37 1.34 10.40
CA SER A 113 -5.18 1.86 9.29
C SER A 113 -5.19 3.40 9.34
N ASN A 114 -4.90 4.04 8.22
CA ASN A 114 -4.73 5.50 8.12
C ASN A 114 -3.66 6.09 9.06
N ARG A 115 -2.66 5.29 9.42
CA ARG A 115 -1.60 5.71 10.34
C ARG A 115 -0.22 5.33 9.81
N THR A 116 0.75 6.16 10.20
CA THR A 116 2.18 5.92 10.02
C THR A 116 2.79 5.72 11.39
N ALA A 117 3.63 4.70 11.55
CA ALA A 117 4.34 4.41 12.79
C ALA A 117 5.83 4.20 12.52
N SER A 118 6.70 4.73 13.37
CA SER A 118 8.13 4.46 13.28
C SER A 118 8.40 2.98 13.53
N LEU A 119 9.30 2.36 12.77
CA LEU A 119 9.73 0.98 13.03
C LEU A 119 10.37 0.84 14.42
N LYS A 120 10.95 1.91 14.96
CA LYS A 120 11.45 1.94 16.32
C LYS A 120 10.33 1.82 17.35
N GLU A 121 9.20 2.53 17.15
CA GLU A 121 8.02 2.42 18.02
C GLU A 121 7.34 1.05 17.90
N LEU A 122 7.49 0.39 16.77
CA LEU A 122 6.99 -0.97 16.53
C LEU A 122 7.92 -2.06 17.08
N ASP A 123 9.02 -1.69 17.76
CA ASP A 123 10.05 -2.64 18.24
C ASP A 123 10.67 -3.48 17.11
N GLU A 124 10.71 -2.93 15.90
CA GLU A 124 11.30 -3.53 14.71
C GLU A 124 12.77 -3.11 14.54
N GLY A 125 13.51 -3.18 15.65
CA GLY A 125 14.87 -2.64 15.75
C GLY A 125 15.86 -3.16 14.72
N ASP A 126 15.74 -4.42 14.29
CA ASP A 126 16.62 -5.00 13.27
C ASP A 126 16.42 -4.36 11.88
N LEU A 127 15.19 -4.00 11.49
CA LEU A 127 14.92 -3.26 10.25
C LEU A 127 15.22 -1.77 10.42
N HIS A 128 14.90 -1.20 11.58
CA HIS A 128 15.19 0.21 11.84
C HIS A 128 16.68 0.50 11.80
N ASN A 129 17.50 -0.32 12.46
CA ASN A 129 18.95 -0.17 12.53
C ASN A 129 19.65 -0.38 11.18
N LEU A 130 18.99 -1.01 10.21
CA LEU A 130 19.51 -1.10 8.84
C LEU A 130 19.54 0.25 8.13
N THR A 131 18.69 1.21 8.50
CA THR A 131 18.51 2.44 7.73
C THR A 131 19.81 3.19 7.53
N GLU A 132 20.60 3.40 8.58
CA GLU A 132 21.90 4.07 8.49
C GLU A 132 22.91 3.25 7.66
N GLN A 133 22.92 1.93 7.83
CA GLN A 133 23.83 1.04 7.08
C GLN A 133 23.52 1.03 5.59
N LEU A 134 22.24 1.12 5.22
CA LEU A 134 21.77 1.12 3.85
C LEU A 134 22.02 2.46 3.14
N ALA A 135 22.20 3.56 3.87
CA ALA A 135 22.28 4.91 3.31
C ALA A 135 23.37 5.07 2.24
N PHE A 136 24.51 4.42 2.43
CA PHE A 136 25.69 4.54 1.55
C PHE A 136 25.77 3.45 0.47
N LEU A 137 24.77 2.59 0.36
CA LEU A 137 24.73 1.47 -0.57
C LEU A 137 23.92 1.82 -1.84
N SER A 138 24.24 1.13 -2.93
CA SER A 138 23.43 1.19 -4.13
C SER A 138 22.02 0.63 -3.87
N VAL A 139 21.04 1.02 -4.69
CA VAL A 139 19.66 0.52 -4.58
C VAL A 139 19.61 -1.02 -4.64
N SER A 140 20.40 -1.63 -5.51
CA SER A 140 20.46 -3.09 -5.65
C SER A 140 20.98 -3.78 -4.37
N GLU A 141 22.00 -3.21 -3.71
CA GLU A 141 22.54 -3.74 -2.46
C GLU A 141 21.53 -3.57 -1.31
N ARG A 142 20.87 -2.41 -1.23
CA ARG A 142 19.79 -2.15 -0.25
C ARG A 142 18.70 -3.21 -0.37
N ILE A 143 18.20 -3.45 -1.59
CA ILE A 143 17.16 -4.44 -1.87
C ILE A 143 17.62 -5.86 -1.51
N LYS A 144 18.85 -6.21 -1.85
CA LYS A 144 19.42 -7.53 -1.52
C LYS A 144 19.45 -7.76 -0.01
N ILE A 145 19.95 -6.79 0.77
CA ILE A 145 20.05 -6.90 2.23
C ILE A 145 18.66 -7.00 2.86
N ILE A 146 17.73 -6.12 2.46
CA ILE A 146 16.35 -6.14 2.95
C ILE A 146 15.67 -7.47 2.59
N GLY A 147 15.82 -7.93 1.34
CA GLY A 147 15.28 -9.21 0.90
C GLY A 147 15.76 -10.39 1.73
N LEU A 148 17.04 -10.44 2.07
CA LEU A 148 17.60 -11.50 2.95
C LEU A 148 17.01 -11.41 4.36
N ARG A 149 16.80 -10.21 4.91
CA ARG A 149 16.16 -10.03 6.23
C ARG A 149 14.70 -10.49 6.21
N LEU A 150 13.95 -10.15 5.16
CA LEU A 150 12.58 -10.63 5.00
C LEU A 150 12.51 -12.14 4.85
N LEU A 151 13.40 -12.74 4.04
CA LEU A 151 13.46 -14.20 3.89
C LEU A 151 13.79 -14.91 5.22
N ALA A 152 14.70 -14.37 6.02
CA ALA A 152 15.00 -14.92 7.34
C ALA A 152 13.81 -14.86 8.30
N ARG A 153 12.90 -13.89 8.14
CA ARG A 153 11.67 -13.77 8.94
C ARG A 153 10.54 -14.67 8.48
N LEU A 154 10.55 -15.15 7.22
CA LEU A 154 9.46 -16.02 6.73
C LEU A 154 9.28 -17.30 7.56
N GLY A 155 10.37 -17.91 8.03
CA GLY A 155 10.33 -19.08 8.91
C GLY A 155 9.43 -20.22 8.42
N ASN A 156 9.13 -21.18 9.32
CA ASN A 156 8.10 -22.22 9.12
C ASN A 156 6.72 -21.69 9.58
N GLU A 157 6.23 -20.63 8.96
CA GLU A 157 4.94 -20.06 9.30
C GLU A 157 3.77 -20.96 8.87
N PRO A 158 2.65 -20.95 9.63
CA PRO A 158 1.46 -21.69 9.25
C PRO A 158 1.01 -21.29 7.85
N GLY A 159 0.62 -22.29 7.09
CA GLY A 159 0.17 -22.12 5.70
C GLY A 159 -0.98 -21.12 5.56
N TRP A 160 -1.31 -20.82 4.32
CA TRP A 160 -2.46 -20.02 3.94
C TRP A 160 -3.75 -20.59 4.52
N ASP A 161 -4.60 -19.72 5.06
CA ASP A 161 -5.96 -20.08 5.44
C ASP A 161 -7.01 -19.49 4.47
N MET A 162 -8.28 -19.81 4.69
CA MET A 162 -9.37 -19.35 3.81
C MET A 162 -9.50 -17.84 3.76
N ALA A 163 -9.16 -17.09 4.81
CA ALA A 163 -9.18 -15.64 4.79
C ALA A 163 -8.07 -15.08 3.87
N ASP A 164 -6.91 -15.73 3.82
CA ASP A 164 -5.81 -15.34 2.94
C ASP A 164 -6.19 -15.49 1.47
N GLN A 165 -7.00 -16.49 1.14
CA GLN A 165 -7.57 -16.65 -0.20
C GLN A 165 -8.47 -15.46 -0.58
N PHE A 166 -9.32 -14.99 0.35
CA PHE A 166 -10.13 -13.79 0.13
C PHE A 166 -9.25 -12.56 -0.12
N PHE A 167 -8.20 -12.36 0.68
CA PHE A 167 -7.32 -11.20 0.53
C PHE A 167 -6.55 -11.19 -0.80
N SER A 168 -6.24 -12.37 -1.33
CA SER A 168 -5.56 -12.50 -2.63
C SER A 168 -6.44 -12.20 -3.82
N SER A 169 -7.76 -12.40 -3.70
CA SER A 169 -8.73 -12.14 -4.75
C SER A 169 -10.07 -11.66 -4.16
N PRO A 170 -10.13 -10.43 -3.65
CA PRO A 170 -11.29 -9.91 -2.95
C PRO A 170 -12.41 -9.50 -3.91
N SER A 171 -13.02 -10.45 -4.59
CA SER A 171 -14.11 -10.23 -5.56
C SER A 171 -15.40 -10.89 -5.11
N GLY A 172 -16.52 -10.45 -5.68
CA GLY A 172 -17.82 -11.03 -5.44
C GLY A 172 -18.42 -10.73 -4.06
N SER A 173 -19.39 -11.53 -3.65
CA SER A 173 -20.10 -11.37 -2.38
C SER A 173 -19.29 -11.95 -1.23
N ILE A 174 -19.06 -11.15 -0.17
CA ILE A 174 -18.43 -11.59 1.08
C ILE A 174 -19.21 -12.78 1.66
N GLN A 175 -20.53 -12.68 1.72
CA GLN A 175 -21.39 -13.76 2.22
C GLN A 175 -21.26 -15.03 1.36
N GLY A 176 -21.22 -14.88 0.02
CA GLY A 176 -21.02 -15.99 -0.90
C GLY A 176 -19.66 -16.67 -0.69
N PHE A 177 -18.59 -15.89 -0.55
CA PHE A 177 -17.27 -16.41 -0.24
C PHE A 177 -17.26 -17.18 1.09
N CYS A 178 -17.84 -16.59 2.14
CA CYS A 178 -17.88 -17.21 3.46
C CYS A 178 -18.65 -18.55 3.44
N ARG A 179 -19.79 -18.60 2.77
CA ARG A 179 -20.57 -19.85 2.62
C ARG A 179 -19.80 -20.93 1.87
N ALA A 180 -19.17 -20.57 0.75
CA ALA A 180 -18.41 -21.52 -0.08
C ALA A 180 -17.19 -22.12 0.63
N ASN A 181 -16.65 -21.42 1.64
CA ASN A 181 -15.42 -21.79 2.33
C ASN A 181 -15.63 -22.18 3.81
N ASN A 182 -16.89 -22.41 4.24
CA ASN A 182 -17.23 -22.73 5.64
C ASN A 182 -16.62 -21.75 6.65
N LEU A 183 -16.57 -20.47 6.29
CA LEU A 183 -16.05 -19.38 7.11
C LEU A 183 -17.19 -18.47 7.56
N SER A 184 -17.24 -18.07 8.83
CA SER A 184 -18.20 -17.06 9.27
C SER A 184 -17.76 -15.66 8.83
N GLU A 185 -18.72 -14.78 8.49
CA GLU A 185 -18.43 -13.37 8.18
C GLU A 185 -17.70 -12.68 9.36
N ARG A 186 -18.08 -13.01 10.60
CA ARG A 186 -17.40 -12.52 11.83
C ARG A 186 -15.91 -12.94 11.85
N THR A 187 -15.59 -14.15 11.45
CA THR A 187 -14.21 -14.63 11.40
C THR A 187 -13.42 -13.90 10.33
N LEU A 188 -14.00 -13.72 9.13
CA LEU A 188 -13.36 -12.98 8.05
C LEU A 188 -13.13 -11.52 8.46
N GLU A 189 -14.12 -10.87 9.08
CA GLU A 189 -14.02 -9.48 9.58
C GLU A 189 -12.88 -9.34 10.61
N ARG A 190 -12.83 -10.22 11.59
CA ARG A 190 -11.77 -10.23 12.61
C ARG A 190 -10.38 -10.40 11.98
N ARG A 191 -10.21 -11.39 11.08
CA ARG A 191 -8.93 -11.64 10.41
C ARG A 191 -8.52 -10.50 9.47
N SER A 192 -9.48 -9.89 8.78
CA SER A 192 -9.22 -8.76 7.91
C SER A 192 -8.69 -7.55 8.72
N ARG A 193 -9.33 -7.22 9.84
CA ARG A 193 -8.85 -6.15 10.73
C ARG A 193 -7.49 -6.47 11.34
N GLU A 194 -7.30 -7.69 11.78
CA GLU A 194 -6.02 -8.16 12.35
C GLU A 194 -4.88 -8.08 11.34
N ARG A 195 -5.10 -8.57 10.10
CA ARG A 195 -4.02 -8.78 9.12
C ARG A 195 -3.84 -7.64 8.12
N LEU A 196 -4.89 -6.87 7.87
CA LEU A 196 -4.89 -5.76 6.90
C LEU A 196 -5.12 -4.39 7.55
N GLY A 197 -5.69 -4.36 8.76
CA GLY A 197 -6.10 -3.13 9.43
C GLY A 197 -7.49 -2.63 9.04
N VAL A 198 -8.09 -3.15 7.98
CA VAL A 198 -9.38 -2.69 7.44
C VAL A 198 -10.39 -3.83 7.36
N SER A 199 -11.69 -3.49 7.22
CA SER A 199 -12.74 -4.49 7.02
C SER A 199 -12.65 -5.15 5.64
N PRO A 200 -13.21 -6.38 5.44
CA PRO A 200 -13.25 -7.02 4.14
C PRO A 200 -13.92 -6.16 3.07
N LYS A 201 -15.02 -5.48 3.43
CA LYS A 201 -15.76 -4.59 2.54
C LYS A 201 -14.92 -3.37 2.13
N MET A 202 -14.22 -2.75 3.08
CA MET A 202 -13.33 -1.62 2.78
C MET A 202 -12.19 -2.06 1.89
N TYR A 203 -11.56 -3.19 2.18
CA TYR A 203 -10.50 -3.76 1.36
C TYR A 203 -10.95 -4.01 -0.09
N GLN A 204 -12.12 -4.65 -0.29
CA GLN A 204 -12.71 -4.84 -1.63
C GLN A 204 -12.93 -3.51 -2.37
N ARG A 205 -13.44 -2.48 -1.66
CA ARG A 205 -13.68 -1.17 -2.26
C ARG A 205 -12.39 -0.52 -2.75
N ILE A 206 -11.33 -0.54 -1.92
CA ILE A 206 -10.03 0.05 -2.29
C ILE A 206 -9.41 -0.72 -3.47
N VAL A 207 -9.42 -2.06 -3.45
CA VAL A 207 -8.90 -2.87 -4.56
C VAL A 207 -9.65 -2.57 -5.86
N ARG A 208 -10.97 -2.44 -5.79
CA ARG A 208 -11.81 -2.07 -6.95
C ARG A 208 -11.49 -0.67 -7.46
N PHE A 209 -11.37 0.32 -6.57
CA PHE A 209 -10.97 1.69 -6.90
C PHE A 209 -9.58 1.72 -7.57
N ARG A 210 -8.57 1.05 -7.00
CA ARG A 210 -7.23 0.94 -7.59
C ARG A 210 -7.28 0.40 -9.02
N ARG A 211 -8.05 -0.68 -9.24
CA ARG A 211 -8.23 -1.27 -10.58
C ARG A 211 -8.91 -0.31 -11.55
N ALA A 212 -9.97 0.35 -11.11
CA ALA A 212 -10.71 1.31 -11.92
C ALA A 212 -9.86 2.54 -12.25
N SER A 213 -9.21 3.16 -11.27
CA SER A 213 -8.38 4.35 -11.48
C SER A 213 -7.21 4.10 -12.44
N GLY A 214 -6.63 2.88 -12.42
CA GLY A 214 -5.56 2.51 -13.33
C GLY A 214 -6.00 2.26 -14.78
N LYS A 215 -7.31 2.06 -15.04
CA LYS A 215 -7.84 1.77 -16.37
C LYS A 215 -8.64 2.94 -16.99
N LEU A 216 -9.03 3.91 -16.19
CA LEU A 216 -9.98 4.94 -16.61
C LEU A 216 -9.41 5.87 -17.68
N SER A 217 -8.14 6.27 -17.58
CA SER A 217 -7.49 7.21 -18.51
C SER A 217 -7.30 6.69 -19.94
N GLY A 218 -7.52 5.42 -20.19
CA GLY A 218 -7.43 4.81 -21.52
C GLY A 218 -8.74 4.17 -21.97
N PHE A 219 -9.83 4.45 -21.28
CA PHE A 219 -11.11 3.85 -21.60
C PHE A 219 -11.89 4.70 -22.62
N ASP A 220 -12.28 4.06 -23.73
CA ASP A 220 -13.08 4.67 -24.80
C ASP A 220 -14.48 4.08 -24.77
N GLY A 221 -15.35 4.66 -23.94
CA GLY A 221 -16.71 4.19 -23.74
C GLY A 221 -17.47 5.03 -22.72
N SER A 222 -18.72 4.66 -22.42
CA SER A 222 -19.52 5.36 -21.44
C SER A 222 -19.08 5.03 -20.01
N LEU A 223 -19.22 6.01 -19.09
CA LEU A 223 -18.96 5.77 -17.66
C LEU A 223 -19.83 4.65 -17.07
N MET A 224 -20.97 4.37 -17.64
CA MET A 224 -21.86 3.29 -17.20
C MET A 224 -21.25 1.93 -17.55
N GLU A 225 -20.80 1.75 -18.79
CA GLU A 225 -20.10 0.53 -19.23
C GLU A 225 -18.83 0.30 -18.42
N PHE A 226 -18.04 1.35 -18.25
CA PHE A 226 -16.85 1.28 -17.41
C PHE A 226 -17.18 0.85 -15.98
N ALA A 227 -18.22 1.41 -15.36
CA ALA A 227 -18.63 1.05 -14.01
C ALA A 227 -18.95 -0.46 -13.91
N TRP A 228 -19.69 -1.00 -14.86
CA TRP A 228 -20.02 -2.44 -14.88
C TRP A 228 -18.78 -3.31 -15.07
N ASP A 229 -17.90 -2.98 -16.00
CA ASP A 229 -16.64 -3.69 -16.24
C ASP A 229 -15.72 -3.71 -15.01
N MET A 230 -15.75 -2.63 -14.24
CA MET A 230 -14.99 -2.52 -13.00
C MET A 230 -15.69 -3.15 -11.77
N GLY A 231 -16.91 -3.66 -11.92
CA GLY A 231 -17.68 -4.32 -10.87
C GLY A 231 -18.42 -3.36 -9.94
N TYR A 232 -18.76 -2.17 -10.43
CA TYR A 232 -19.70 -1.25 -9.78
C TYR A 232 -21.13 -1.53 -10.24
N TYR A 233 -22.10 -1.19 -9.40
CA TYR A 233 -23.51 -1.34 -9.73
C TYR A 233 -23.95 -0.33 -10.80
N ASP A 234 -23.48 0.91 -10.68
CA ASP A 234 -23.74 2.01 -11.59
C ASP A 234 -22.64 3.08 -11.51
N HIS A 235 -22.77 4.13 -12.32
CA HIS A 235 -21.81 5.24 -12.33
C HIS A 235 -21.83 6.07 -11.03
N ALA A 236 -22.95 6.11 -10.30
CA ALA A 236 -23.03 6.84 -9.02
C ALA A 236 -22.23 6.11 -7.93
N HIS A 237 -22.29 4.77 -7.92
CA HIS A 237 -21.47 3.94 -7.05
C HIS A 237 -19.96 4.10 -7.37
N LEU A 238 -19.59 4.13 -8.66
CA LEU A 238 -18.22 4.45 -9.11
C LEU A 238 -17.80 5.84 -8.62
N ALA A 239 -18.62 6.86 -8.87
CA ALA A 239 -18.31 8.24 -8.49
C ALA A 239 -18.18 8.41 -6.97
N LYS A 240 -18.92 7.64 -6.18
CA LYS A 240 -18.78 7.63 -4.71
C LYS A 240 -17.38 7.17 -4.28
N ASP A 241 -16.90 6.03 -4.80
CA ASP A 241 -15.57 5.53 -4.45
C ASP A 241 -14.46 6.49 -4.94
N PHE A 242 -14.62 7.10 -6.12
CA PHE A 242 -13.65 8.08 -6.64
C PHE A 242 -13.60 9.36 -5.82
N ARG A 243 -14.75 9.86 -5.31
CA ARG A 243 -14.76 11.02 -4.40
C ARG A 243 -14.11 10.69 -3.05
N GLU A 244 -14.41 9.49 -2.51
CA GLU A 244 -13.92 9.08 -1.18
C GLU A 244 -12.42 8.76 -1.20
N PHE A 245 -11.95 8.01 -2.20
CA PHE A 245 -10.58 7.52 -2.28
C PHE A 245 -9.65 8.39 -3.13
N GLY A 246 -10.21 9.22 -4.02
CA GLY A 246 -9.46 10.02 -4.97
C GLY A 246 -9.57 11.52 -4.74
N HIS A 247 -10.66 11.98 -4.10
CA HIS A 247 -11.05 13.39 -4.02
C HIS A 247 -11.31 14.04 -5.39
N PHE A 248 -11.60 13.24 -6.41
CA PHE A 248 -11.97 13.71 -7.77
C PHE A 248 -13.12 12.89 -8.35
N LEU A 249 -13.68 13.35 -9.47
CA LEU A 249 -14.73 12.63 -10.20
C LEU A 249 -14.12 11.79 -11.32
N PRO A 250 -14.69 10.59 -11.63
CA PRO A 250 -14.25 9.80 -12.77
C PRO A 250 -14.22 10.59 -14.09
N SER A 251 -15.21 11.45 -14.30
CA SER A 251 -15.33 12.30 -15.50
C SER A 251 -14.16 13.27 -15.70
N SER A 252 -13.41 13.61 -14.67
CA SER A 252 -12.23 14.49 -14.79
C SER A 252 -11.00 13.82 -15.40
N LEU A 253 -11.03 12.48 -15.58
CA LEU A 253 -9.93 11.69 -16.14
C LEU A 253 -10.22 11.16 -17.56
N ILE A 254 -11.43 11.38 -18.06
CA ILE A 254 -11.84 11.02 -19.43
C ILE A 254 -11.69 12.29 -20.28
N HIS A 255 -10.87 12.22 -21.30
CA HIS A 255 -10.64 13.30 -22.28
C HIS A 255 -11.24 12.95 -23.61
#